data_49ee469c3006538a1fb9e164dca0f54d
#
_entry.id   49ee469c3006538a1fb9e164dca0f54d
#
_cell.length_a   1.000
_cell.length_b   1.000
_cell.length_c   1.000
_cell.angle_alpha   90.00
_cell.angle_beta   90.00
_cell.angle_gamma   90.00
#
_symmetry.space_group_name_H-M   'P 1'
#
loop_
_entity.id
_entity.type
_entity.pdbx_description
1 polymer ?
#
loop_
_entity_poly.entity_id
_entity_poly.type
_entity_poly.pdbx_seq_one_letter_code
_entity_poly.pdbx_strand_id
1 'polypeptide(L)'
;MKTKEPLSYRGKYLLLAVMPVYFMIAGLFCQPVDEIFSGLIAILREPDFLITDYFVVGGVGAAFFNAGTITLILLVFLYCIRMEFDGHTITSCCLLFGFSLFGKNLLNIWAILFGVFLYARCHRVSIRNHLYVGLYGTSLSPIITQVMQIGHLPLAGRLVLSVVVGICIGFVLPLMSAIFIKAILYTMSGSPPVSLRRWSFLCSNLLGSR
;
A
#
# COMPACT_ATOMS: atom_id res chain seq x y z
N MET A 1 -29.02 5.30 30.12
CA MET A 1 -28.29 4.70 29.01
C MET A 1 -26.90 4.32 29.51
N LYS A 2 -26.58 3.02 29.61
CA LYS A 2 -25.21 2.59 29.94
C LYS A 2 -24.33 2.94 28.75
N THR A 3 -23.43 3.89 28.92
CA THR A 3 -22.36 4.18 27.95
C THR A 3 -21.52 2.90 27.84
N LYS A 4 -21.58 2.22 26.69
CA LYS A 4 -20.73 1.06 26.40
C LYS A 4 -19.27 1.55 26.51
N GLU A 5 -18.48 0.91 27.35
CA GLU A 5 -17.06 1.18 27.41
C GLU A 5 -16.44 1.02 26.00
N PRO A 6 -15.58 1.95 25.59
CA PRO A 6 -14.96 1.87 24.27
C PRO A 6 -14.11 0.59 24.18
N LEU A 7 -14.17 -0.07 23.03
CA LEU A 7 -13.41 -1.30 22.77
C LEU A 7 -11.93 -1.06 23.05
N SER A 8 -11.27 -1.99 23.74
CA SER A 8 -9.84 -1.89 24.02
C SER A 8 -9.02 -1.80 22.72
N TYR A 9 -7.84 -1.21 22.76
CA TYR A 9 -6.95 -1.11 21.60
C TYR A 9 -6.75 -2.46 20.87
N ARG A 10 -6.48 -3.53 21.65
CA ARG A 10 -6.39 -4.92 21.14
C ARG A 10 -7.70 -5.39 20.50
N GLY A 11 -8.84 -5.11 21.15
CA GLY A 11 -10.16 -5.51 20.65
C GLY A 11 -10.49 -4.91 19.29
N LYS A 12 -10.09 -3.67 19.04
CA LYS A 12 -10.29 -2.99 17.73
C LYS A 12 -9.53 -3.69 16.60
N TYR A 13 -8.25 -4.04 16.82
CA TYR A 13 -7.44 -4.75 15.83
C TYR A 13 -7.91 -6.19 15.62
N LEU A 14 -8.33 -6.89 16.68
CA LEU A 14 -8.91 -8.23 16.59
C LEU A 14 -10.21 -8.22 15.79
N LEU A 15 -11.09 -7.23 16.04
CA LEU A 15 -12.33 -7.08 15.29
C LEU A 15 -12.06 -6.88 13.79
N LEU A 16 -11.09 -6.04 13.44
CA LEU A 16 -10.73 -5.82 12.04
C LEU A 16 -10.10 -7.06 11.39
N ALA A 17 -9.37 -7.87 12.16
CA ALA A 17 -8.78 -9.13 11.69
C ALA A 17 -9.83 -10.21 11.37
N VAL A 18 -11.05 -10.09 11.88
CA VAL A 18 -12.14 -11.03 11.56
C VAL A 18 -12.40 -11.06 10.05
N MET A 19 -12.35 -9.92 9.37
CA MET A 19 -12.61 -9.84 7.93
C MET A 19 -11.65 -10.71 7.10
N PRO A 20 -10.32 -10.52 7.14
CA PRO A 20 -9.41 -11.34 6.34
C PRO A 20 -9.44 -12.82 6.77
N VAL A 21 -9.59 -13.12 8.06
CA VAL A 21 -9.72 -14.51 8.54
C VAL A 21 -10.99 -15.17 8.00
N TYR A 22 -12.12 -14.45 7.98
CA TYR A 22 -13.37 -14.95 7.42
C TYR A 22 -13.21 -15.35 5.95
N PHE A 23 -12.58 -14.51 5.12
CA PHE A 23 -12.37 -14.83 3.72
C PHE A 23 -11.36 -15.97 3.51
N MET A 24 -10.32 -16.09 4.35
CA MET A 24 -9.42 -17.25 4.32
C MET A 24 -10.17 -18.54 4.63
N ILE A 25 -11.02 -18.53 5.67
CA ILE A 25 -11.86 -19.69 6.01
C ILE A 25 -12.83 -20.01 4.86
N ALA A 26 -13.49 -19.01 4.29
CA ALA A 26 -14.36 -19.21 3.13
C ALA A 26 -13.60 -19.82 1.94
N GLY A 27 -12.35 -19.43 1.73
CA GLY A 27 -11.47 -19.99 0.71
C GLY A 27 -11.24 -21.50 0.87
N LEU A 28 -11.14 -22.00 2.12
CA LEU A 28 -11.01 -23.44 2.40
C LEU A 28 -12.26 -24.25 2.02
N PHE A 29 -13.44 -23.63 2.01
CA PHE A 29 -14.65 -24.27 1.53
C PHE A 29 -14.81 -24.23 0.01
N CYS A 30 -14.13 -23.29 -0.65
CA CYS A 30 -14.22 -23.13 -2.11
C CYS A 30 -13.18 -23.96 -2.86
N GLN A 31 -12.06 -24.31 -2.24
CA GLN A 31 -10.93 -24.95 -2.91
C GLN A 31 -10.15 -25.86 -1.95
N PRO A 32 -9.72 -27.08 -2.40
CA PRO A 32 -8.85 -27.95 -1.60
C PRO A 32 -7.53 -27.30 -1.22
N VAL A 33 -6.96 -27.69 -0.09
CA VAL A 33 -5.77 -27.05 0.49
C VAL A 33 -4.54 -27.17 -0.44
N ASP A 34 -4.35 -28.30 -1.08
CA ASP A 34 -3.28 -28.56 -2.05
C ASP A 34 -3.39 -27.65 -3.30
N GLU A 35 -4.60 -27.43 -3.77
CA GLU A 35 -4.87 -26.48 -4.87
C GLU A 35 -4.69 -25.04 -4.43
N ILE A 36 -5.01 -24.69 -3.18
CA ILE A 36 -4.74 -23.34 -2.63
C ILE A 36 -3.23 -23.05 -2.63
N PHE A 37 -2.39 -24.00 -2.20
CA PHE A 37 -0.94 -23.81 -2.22
C PHE A 37 -0.38 -23.69 -3.64
N SER A 38 -0.83 -24.54 -4.56
CA SER A 38 -0.42 -24.45 -5.96
C SER A 38 -0.89 -23.14 -6.62
N GLY A 39 -2.11 -22.70 -6.30
CA GLY A 39 -2.68 -21.44 -6.75
C GLY A 39 -1.94 -20.21 -6.19
N LEU A 40 -1.51 -20.23 -4.92
CA LEU A 40 -0.67 -19.18 -4.36
C LEU A 40 0.68 -19.07 -5.09
N ILE A 41 1.28 -20.21 -5.42
CA ILE A 41 2.53 -20.23 -6.20
C ILE A 41 2.29 -19.67 -7.61
N ALA A 42 1.15 -20.01 -8.24
CA ALA A 42 0.76 -19.46 -9.53
C ALA A 42 0.61 -17.92 -9.44
N ILE A 43 -0.11 -17.40 -8.45
CA ILE A 43 -0.27 -15.95 -8.20
C ILE A 43 1.09 -15.25 -8.03
N LEU A 44 2.03 -15.85 -7.29
CA LEU A 44 3.35 -15.26 -7.08
C LEU A 44 4.23 -15.25 -8.34
N ARG A 45 3.99 -16.17 -9.26
CA ARG A 45 4.72 -16.29 -10.54
C ARG A 45 4.08 -15.55 -11.68
N GLU A 46 2.78 -15.23 -11.53
CA GLU A 46 2.04 -14.54 -12.58
C GLU A 46 2.63 -13.14 -12.81
N PRO A 47 2.91 -12.79 -14.06
CA PRO A 47 3.25 -11.45 -14.41
C PRO A 47 2.03 -10.54 -14.23
N ASP A 48 1.99 -9.76 -13.15
CA ASP A 48 0.88 -8.85 -12.87
C ASP A 48 0.83 -7.74 -13.93
N PHE A 49 -0.15 -7.80 -14.81
CA PHE A 49 -0.61 -6.64 -15.56
C PHE A 49 -1.39 -5.71 -14.62
N LEU A 50 -1.79 -4.54 -15.09
CA LEU A 50 -2.44 -3.51 -14.28
C LEU A 50 -3.64 -4.04 -13.46
N ILE A 51 -4.32 -5.03 -14.00
CA ILE A 51 -5.39 -5.79 -13.34
C ILE A 51 -5.22 -7.25 -13.73
N THR A 52 -4.68 -8.07 -12.82
CA THR A 52 -4.61 -9.52 -12.98
C THR A 52 -5.64 -10.16 -12.07
N ASP A 53 -6.57 -10.90 -12.63
CA ASP A 53 -7.61 -11.58 -11.87
C ASP A 53 -7.05 -12.84 -11.20
N TYR A 54 -6.75 -12.74 -9.93
CA TYR A 54 -6.20 -13.86 -9.15
C TYR A 54 -7.20 -15.00 -8.93
N PHE A 55 -8.51 -14.75 -9.11
CA PHE A 55 -9.51 -15.83 -9.08
C PHE A 55 -9.36 -16.75 -10.28
N VAL A 56 -8.99 -16.20 -11.43
CA VAL A 56 -8.74 -16.98 -12.65
C VAL A 56 -7.38 -17.68 -12.57
N VAL A 57 -6.35 -17.01 -12.05
CA VAL A 57 -4.97 -17.53 -12.00
C VAL A 57 -4.80 -18.62 -10.96
N GLY A 58 -5.25 -18.39 -9.74
CA GLY A 58 -4.99 -19.28 -8.60
C GLY A 58 -6.23 -19.97 -8.04
N GLY A 59 -7.42 -19.55 -8.50
CA GLY A 59 -8.69 -19.99 -7.91
C GLY A 59 -9.12 -19.14 -6.73
N VAL A 60 -10.37 -19.32 -6.32
CA VAL A 60 -11.02 -18.48 -5.28
C VAL A 60 -10.32 -18.63 -3.93
N GLY A 61 -9.96 -19.85 -3.54
CA GLY A 61 -9.28 -20.13 -2.28
C GLY A 61 -7.93 -19.45 -2.21
N ALA A 62 -7.08 -19.60 -3.23
CA ALA A 62 -5.76 -19.00 -3.28
C ALA A 62 -5.82 -17.46 -3.28
N ALA A 63 -6.76 -16.85 -4.02
CA ALA A 63 -6.95 -15.40 -4.04
C ALA A 63 -7.33 -14.88 -2.65
N PHE A 64 -8.25 -15.53 -1.94
CA PHE A 64 -8.63 -15.16 -0.57
C PHE A 64 -7.49 -15.36 0.42
N PHE A 65 -6.68 -16.42 0.28
CA PHE A 65 -5.50 -16.63 1.11
C PHE A 65 -4.42 -15.59 0.86
N ASN A 66 -4.16 -15.20 -0.40
CA ASN A 66 -3.25 -14.12 -0.72
C ASN A 66 -3.70 -12.81 -0.05
N ALA A 67 -4.94 -12.39 -0.29
CA ALA A 67 -5.48 -11.15 0.24
C ALA A 67 -5.56 -11.15 1.78
N GLY A 68 -6.00 -12.26 2.36
CA GLY A 68 -6.09 -12.42 3.81
C GLY A 68 -4.73 -12.37 4.48
N THR A 69 -3.74 -13.09 3.95
CA THR A 69 -2.39 -13.13 4.50
C THR A 69 -1.72 -11.76 4.48
N ILE A 70 -1.78 -11.06 3.35
CA ILE A 70 -1.20 -9.71 3.22
C ILE A 70 -1.86 -8.74 4.21
N THR A 71 -3.18 -8.79 4.34
CA THR A 71 -3.93 -7.92 5.24
C THR A 71 -3.63 -8.24 6.71
N LEU A 72 -3.52 -9.51 7.09
CA LEU A 72 -3.14 -9.91 8.45
C LEU A 72 -1.71 -9.46 8.79
N ILE A 73 -0.76 -9.62 7.88
CA ILE A 73 0.62 -9.11 8.06
C ILE A 73 0.60 -7.60 8.30
N LEU A 74 -0.19 -6.85 7.52
CA LEU A 74 -0.35 -5.42 7.73
C LEU A 74 -0.92 -5.11 9.11
N LEU A 75 -2.01 -5.77 9.51
CA LEU A 75 -2.63 -5.55 10.83
C LEU A 75 -1.67 -5.80 11.98
N VAL A 76 -0.91 -6.91 11.92
CA VAL A 76 0.12 -7.21 12.90
C VAL A 76 1.19 -6.13 12.90
N PHE A 77 1.64 -5.68 11.73
CA PHE A 77 2.64 -4.61 11.62
C PHE A 77 2.13 -3.29 12.25
N LEU A 78 0.91 -2.84 11.90
CA LEU A 78 0.32 -1.62 12.48
C LEU A 78 0.14 -1.73 13.99
N TYR A 79 -0.26 -2.90 14.48
CA TYR A 79 -0.37 -3.17 15.91
C TYR A 79 0.98 -3.09 16.64
N CYS A 80 2.03 -3.71 16.06
CA CYS A 80 3.39 -3.71 16.64
C CYS A 80 4.00 -2.32 16.75
N ILE A 81 3.80 -1.46 15.75
CA ILE A 81 4.27 -0.08 15.78
C ILE A 81 3.34 0.85 16.56
N ARG A 82 2.28 0.32 17.16
CA ARG A 82 1.28 1.05 17.96
C ARG A 82 0.67 2.24 17.20
N MET A 83 0.23 1.99 15.95
CA MET A 83 -0.54 2.99 15.20
C MET A 83 -1.88 3.26 15.87
N GLU A 84 -2.32 4.50 15.85
CA GLU A 84 -3.67 4.86 16.31
C GLU A 84 -4.71 4.17 15.41
N PHE A 85 -5.73 3.59 16.05
CA PHE A 85 -6.83 2.94 15.34
C PHE A 85 -7.88 3.97 14.97
N ASP A 86 -7.89 4.37 13.72
CA ASP A 86 -8.78 5.37 13.14
C ASP A 86 -9.42 4.89 11.83
N GLY A 87 -10.13 5.78 11.13
CA GLY A 87 -10.72 5.50 9.82
C GLY A 87 -9.69 5.13 8.77
N HIS A 88 -8.48 5.67 8.83
CA HIS A 88 -7.39 5.34 7.91
C HIS A 88 -6.92 3.90 8.07
N THR A 89 -6.88 3.38 9.30
CA THR A 89 -6.57 1.97 9.57
C THR A 89 -7.56 1.04 8.85
N ILE A 90 -8.87 1.31 9.02
CA ILE A 90 -9.93 0.50 8.41
C ILE A 90 -9.85 0.59 6.88
N THR A 91 -9.77 1.80 6.34
CA THR A 91 -9.70 2.03 4.90
C THR A 91 -8.47 1.37 4.28
N SER A 92 -7.30 1.48 4.93
CA SER A 92 -6.06 0.84 4.44
C SER A 92 -6.20 -0.68 4.40
N CYS A 93 -6.81 -1.29 5.41
CA CYS A 93 -7.03 -2.74 5.43
C CYS A 93 -7.99 -3.19 4.34
N CYS A 94 -9.12 -2.49 4.17
CA CYS A 94 -10.10 -2.83 3.12
C CYS A 94 -9.52 -2.65 1.72
N LEU A 95 -8.79 -1.55 1.47
CA LEU A 95 -8.13 -1.31 0.19
C LEU A 95 -7.03 -2.34 -0.08
N LEU A 96 -6.21 -2.64 0.93
CA LEU A 96 -5.14 -3.63 0.77
C LEU A 96 -5.73 -5.00 0.46
N PHE A 97 -6.78 -5.42 1.16
CA PHE A 97 -7.49 -6.66 0.91
C PHE A 97 -8.04 -6.69 -0.52
N GLY A 98 -8.79 -5.66 -0.92
CA GLY A 98 -9.40 -5.58 -2.25
C GLY A 98 -8.38 -5.64 -3.38
N PHE A 99 -7.32 -4.82 -3.30
CA PHE A 99 -6.26 -4.84 -4.31
C PHE A 99 -5.44 -6.13 -4.32
N SER A 100 -5.39 -6.86 -3.21
CA SER A 100 -4.70 -8.15 -3.14
C SER A 100 -5.48 -9.29 -3.80
N LEU A 101 -6.70 -9.04 -4.26
CA LEU A 101 -7.44 -9.93 -5.16
C LEU A 101 -7.08 -9.70 -6.64
N PHE A 102 -6.45 -8.55 -6.97
CA PHE A 102 -6.20 -8.09 -8.34
C PHE A 102 -4.81 -7.46 -8.51
N GLY A 103 -3.76 -8.27 -8.64
CA GLY A 103 -2.42 -7.77 -8.98
C GLY A 103 -1.54 -7.27 -7.83
N LYS A 104 -1.95 -7.47 -6.58
CA LYS A 104 -1.10 -7.20 -5.41
C LYS A 104 -0.77 -8.51 -4.70
N ASN A 105 0.48 -8.90 -4.74
CA ASN A 105 0.96 -10.09 -4.06
C ASN A 105 1.97 -9.74 -2.96
N LEU A 106 2.39 -10.76 -2.21
CA LEU A 106 3.29 -10.58 -1.06
C LEU A 106 4.66 -10.03 -1.47
N LEU A 107 5.08 -10.15 -2.74
CA LEU A 107 6.41 -9.76 -3.19
C LEU A 107 6.48 -8.31 -3.70
N ASN A 108 5.40 -7.78 -4.32
CA ASN A 108 5.47 -6.52 -5.05
C ASN A 108 5.18 -5.25 -4.21
N ILE A 109 4.81 -5.39 -2.93
CA ILE A 109 4.47 -4.24 -2.06
C ILE A 109 5.68 -3.62 -1.34
N TRP A 110 6.74 -4.42 -1.10
CA TRP A 110 7.83 -4.03 -0.20
C TRP A 110 8.68 -2.88 -0.71
N ALA A 111 8.92 -2.81 -2.02
CA ALA A 111 9.72 -1.75 -2.62
C ALA A 111 9.09 -0.38 -2.38
N ILE A 112 7.76 -0.25 -2.50
CA ILE A 112 7.02 1.00 -2.25
C ILE A 112 7.10 1.35 -0.76
N LEU A 113 6.85 0.40 0.13
CA LEU A 113 6.93 0.65 1.58
C LEU A 113 8.34 1.05 2.01
N PHE A 114 9.37 0.44 1.41
CA PHE A 114 10.75 0.83 1.65
C PHE A 114 11.05 2.25 1.13
N GLY A 115 10.47 2.65 0.01
CA GLY A 115 10.56 4.02 -0.50
C GLY A 115 9.98 5.05 0.47
N VAL A 116 8.82 4.76 1.08
CA VAL A 116 8.22 5.61 2.13
C VAL A 116 9.09 5.66 3.38
N PHE A 117 9.68 4.53 3.78
CA PHE A 117 10.63 4.49 4.89
C PHE A 117 11.85 5.36 4.61
N LEU A 118 12.41 5.28 3.41
CA LEU A 118 13.55 6.07 2.98
C LEU A 118 13.21 7.57 2.98
N TYR A 119 12.03 7.96 2.48
CA TYR A 119 11.53 9.33 2.56
C TYR A 119 11.49 9.83 4.01
N ALA A 120 10.87 9.06 4.91
CA ALA A 120 10.77 9.42 6.32
C ALA A 120 12.16 9.59 6.96
N ARG A 121 13.11 8.72 6.60
CA ARG A 121 14.49 8.76 7.10
C ARG A 121 15.27 9.97 6.59
N CYS A 122 15.13 10.28 5.29
CA CYS A 122 15.80 11.43 4.66
C CYS A 122 15.28 12.77 5.22
N HIS A 123 13.98 12.88 5.44
CA HIS A 123 13.35 14.10 5.94
C HIS A 123 13.31 14.19 7.47
N ARG A 124 13.85 13.18 8.18
CA ARG A 124 13.86 13.10 9.65
C ARG A 124 12.47 13.21 10.28
N VAL A 125 11.46 12.68 9.62
CA VAL A 125 10.07 12.63 10.08
C VAL A 125 9.69 11.21 10.51
N SER A 126 8.67 11.09 11.36
CA SER A 126 8.19 9.78 11.77
C SER A 126 7.53 9.06 10.60
N ILE A 127 7.89 7.80 10.39
CA ILE A 127 7.26 6.94 9.37
C ILE A 127 5.75 6.81 9.60
N ARG A 128 5.30 6.87 10.86
CA ARG A 128 3.87 6.78 11.20
C ARG A 128 3.03 7.84 10.49
N ASN A 129 3.56 9.04 10.28
CA ASN A 129 2.85 10.14 9.64
C ASN A 129 2.60 9.91 8.14
N HIS A 130 3.40 9.04 7.51
CA HIS A 130 3.35 8.80 6.06
C HIS A 130 2.99 7.36 5.70
N LEU A 131 2.84 6.49 6.71
CA LEU A 131 2.62 5.07 6.48
C LEU A 131 1.33 4.80 5.71
N TYR A 132 0.23 5.48 6.05
CA TYR A 132 -1.03 5.31 5.33
C TYR A 132 -0.93 5.75 3.86
N VAL A 133 -0.19 6.81 3.58
CA VAL A 133 0.09 7.23 2.20
C VAL A 133 0.84 6.12 1.45
N GLY A 134 1.81 5.48 2.10
CA GLY A 134 2.51 4.34 1.55
C GLY A 134 1.59 3.14 1.31
N LEU A 135 0.73 2.83 2.26
CA LEU A 135 -0.23 1.73 2.14
C LEU A 135 -1.23 1.95 0.98
N TYR A 136 -1.74 3.18 0.82
CA TYR A 136 -2.54 3.52 -0.36
C TYR A 136 -1.71 3.44 -1.64
N GLY A 137 -0.47 3.90 -1.59
CA GLY A 137 0.47 3.85 -2.72
C GLY A 137 0.85 2.45 -3.17
N THR A 138 0.72 1.43 -2.30
CA THR A 138 0.92 0.04 -2.73
C THR A 138 -0.11 -0.43 -3.78
N SER A 139 -1.17 0.32 -4.05
CA SER A 139 -2.06 0.07 -5.20
C SER A 139 -1.35 0.23 -6.55
N LEU A 140 -0.20 0.92 -6.57
CA LEU A 140 0.65 1.05 -7.74
C LEU A 140 1.66 -0.11 -7.90
N SER A 141 1.62 -1.13 -7.03
CA SER A 141 2.52 -2.28 -7.10
C SER A 141 2.50 -3.03 -8.45
N PRO A 142 1.41 -3.12 -9.23
CA PRO A 142 1.45 -3.72 -10.54
C PRO A 142 2.43 -3.05 -11.51
N ILE A 143 2.76 -1.77 -11.33
CA ILE A 143 3.78 -1.09 -12.14
C ILE A 143 5.16 -1.75 -11.95
N ILE A 144 5.47 -2.20 -10.74
CA ILE A 144 6.73 -2.89 -10.43
C ILE A 144 6.85 -4.18 -11.23
N THR A 145 5.76 -4.96 -11.27
CA THR A 145 5.70 -6.21 -12.02
C THR A 145 5.71 -5.99 -13.53
N GLN A 146 5.07 -4.93 -14.04
CA GLN A 146 5.16 -4.57 -15.45
C GLN A 146 6.60 -4.22 -15.88
N VAL A 147 7.34 -3.51 -15.05
CA VAL A 147 8.76 -3.20 -15.32
C VAL A 147 9.60 -4.46 -15.39
N MET A 148 9.27 -5.50 -14.61
CA MET A 148 9.95 -6.80 -14.67
C MET A 148 9.76 -7.54 -16.00
N GLN A 149 8.77 -7.16 -16.82
CA GLN A 149 8.47 -7.80 -18.10
C GLN A 149 9.17 -7.15 -19.31
N ILE A 150 9.96 -6.10 -19.10
CA ILE A 150 10.69 -5.44 -20.19
C ILE A 150 11.69 -6.44 -20.79
N GLY A 151 11.36 -7.00 -21.97
CA GLY A 151 12.05 -8.14 -22.57
C GLY A 151 13.49 -7.89 -23.05
N HIS A 152 13.93 -6.63 -23.16
CA HIS A 152 15.24 -6.26 -23.70
C HIS A 152 16.37 -6.26 -22.64
N LEU A 153 16.04 -6.42 -21.35
CA LEU A 153 17.01 -6.40 -20.26
C LEU A 153 17.24 -7.81 -19.69
N PRO A 154 18.47 -8.12 -19.21
CA PRO A 154 18.73 -9.36 -18.49
C PRO A 154 17.90 -9.40 -17.18
N LEU A 155 17.60 -10.60 -16.67
CA LEU A 155 16.76 -10.80 -15.49
C LEU A 155 17.21 -9.95 -14.29
N ALA A 156 18.51 -9.90 -14.01
CA ALA A 156 19.06 -9.07 -12.92
C ALA A 156 18.76 -7.58 -13.13
N GLY A 157 18.90 -7.08 -14.35
CA GLY A 157 18.60 -5.68 -14.69
C GLY A 157 17.12 -5.34 -14.49
N ARG A 158 16.23 -6.25 -14.88
CA ARG A 158 14.76 -6.09 -14.67
C ARG A 158 14.39 -6.05 -13.19
N LEU A 159 14.96 -6.95 -12.40
CA LEU A 159 14.76 -6.98 -10.95
C LEU A 159 15.23 -5.68 -10.28
N VAL A 160 16.44 -5.22 -10.59
CA VAL A 160 16.97 -3.98 -10.04
C VAL A 160 16.10 -2.79 -10.46
N LEU A 161 15.74 -2.69 -11.75
CA LEU A 161 14.92 -1.59 -12.24
C LEU A 161 13.55 -1.57 -11.58
N SER A 162 12.88 -2.71 -11.43
CA SER A 162 11.56 -2.80 -10.80
C SER A 162 11.59 -2.38 -9.32
N VAL A 163 12.63 -2.79 -8.57
CA VAL A 163 12.83 -2.37 -7.19
C VAL A 163 13.10 -0.87 -7.10
N VAL A 164 13.97 -0.33 -7.96
CA VAL A 164 14.25 1.13 -8.01
C VAL A 164 12.99 1.92 -8.32
N VAL A 165 12.20 1.51 -9.30
CA VAL A 165 10.92 2.17 -9.63
C VAL A 165 9.96 2.12 -8.44
N GLY A 166 9.83 0.99 -7.77
CA GLY A 166 8.99 0.86 -6.56
C GLY A 166 9.46 1.79 -5.44
N ILE A 167 10.76 1.88 -5.19
CA ILE A 167 11.34 2.80 -4.20
C ILE A 167 11.07 4.25 -4.60
N CYS A 168 11.24 4.62 -5.85
CA CYS A 168 10.95 5.97 -6.36
C CYS A 168 9.47 6.33 -6.17
N ILE A 169 8.54 5.43 -6.49
CA ILE A 169 7.10 5.63 -6.26
C ILE A 169 6.87 5.88 -4.77
N GLY A 170 7.35 5.00 -3.89
CA GLY A 170 7.19 5.12 -2.45
C GLY A 170 7.80 6.40 -1.86
N PHE A 171 8.91 6.87 -2.41
CA PHE A 171 9.58 8.10 -1.97
C PHE A 171 8.81 9.36 -2.40
N VAL A 172 8.25 9.37 -3.62
CA VAL A 172 7.54 10.52 -4.17
C VAL A 172 6.14 10.67 -3.59
N LEU A 173 5.45 9.58 -3.25
CA LEU A 173 4.07 9.62 -2.76
C LEU A 173 3.84 10.52 -1.53
N PRO A 174 4.64 10.47 -0.45
CA PRO A 174 4.47 11.37 0.68
C PRO A 174 4.66 12.84 0.30
N LEU A 175 5.59 13.12 -0.62
CA LEU A 175 5.82 14.47 -1.14
C LEU A 175 4.60 14.99 -1.90
N MET A 176 4.04 14.19 -2.81
CA MET A 176 2.84 14.54 -3.56
C MET A 176 1.64 14.72 -2.63
N SER A 177 1.43 13.81 -1.68
CA SER A 177 0.37 13.91 -0.67
C SER A 177 0.46 15.23 0.11
N ALA A 178 1.64 15.64 0.54
CA ALA A 178 1.84 16.90 1.26
C ALA A 178 1.52 18.13 0.39
N ILE A 179 1.83 18.08 -0.91
CA ILE A 179 1.49 19.14 -1.87
C ILE A 179 -0.02 19.23 -2.09
N PHE A 180 -0.69 18.08 -2.31
CA PHE A 180 -2.14 18.03 -2.51
C PHE A 180 -2.91 18.53 -1.30
N ILE A 181 -2.55 18.11 -0.09
CA ILE A 181 -3.19 18.59 1.14
C ILE A 181 -3.04 20.11 1.27
N LYS A 182 -1.85 20.65 1.01
CA LYS A 182 -1.62 22.10 1.05
C LYS A 182 -2.42 22.85 -0.02
N ALA A 183 -2.54 22.29 -1.24
CA ALA A 183 -3.32 22.89 -2.31
C ALA A 183 -4.83 22.91 -1.96
N ILE A 184 -5.36 21.83 -1.40
CA ILE A 184 -6.76 21.75 -0.97
C ILE A 184 -7.04 22.75 0.16
N LEU A 185 -6.17 22.81 1.17
CA LEU A 185 -6.31 23.77 2.26
C LEU A 185 -6.28 25.23 1.75
N TYR A 186 -5.44 25.50 0.76
CA TYR A 186 -5.39 26.80 0.10
C TYR A 186 -6.71 27.15 -0.59
N THR A 187 -7.28 26.22 -1.36
CA THR A 187 -8.57 26.43 -2.05
C THR A 187 -9.72 26.68 -1.07
N MET A 188 -9.68 26.02 0.11
CA MET A 188 -10.71 26.16 1.13
C MET A 188 -10.56 27.41 2.01
N SER A 189 -9.34 27.88 2.26
CA SER A 189 -9.05 29.00 3.18
C SER A 189 -8.97 30.37 2.50
N GLY A 190 -8.92 30.42 1.15
CA GLY A 190 -8.77 31.67 0.40
C GLY A 190 -7.45 32.43 0.60
N SER A 191 -6.55 31.91 1.44
CA SER A 191 -5.25 32.52 1.70
C SER A 191 -4.11 31.50 1.62
N PRO A 192 -3.00 31.82 0.91
CA PRO A 192 -1.88 30.88 0.77
C PRO A 192 -1.21 30.65 2.14
N PRO A 193 -1.02 29.40 2.57
CA PRO A 193 -0.21 29.12 3.74
C PRO A 193 1.21 29.66 3.53
N VAL A 194 1.82 30.19 4.61
CA VAL A 194 3.14 30.83 4.58
C VAL A 194 4.21 29.94 3.91
N SER A 195 4.07 28.63 4.00
CA SER A 195 4.96 27.67 3.35
C SER A 195 4.84 27.64 1.81
N LEU A 196 3.68 27.91 1.23
CA LEU A 196 3.51 27.98 -0.23
C LEU A 196 4.04 29.27 -0.82
N ARG A 197 4.04 30.38 -0.07
CA ARG A 197 4.71 31.63 -0.50
C ARG A 197 6.21 31.41 -0.66
N ARG A 198 6.82 30.60 0.16
CA ARG A 198 8.25 30.26 0.08
C ARG A 198 8.55 29.39 -1.15
N TRP A 199 7.65 28.48 -1.52
CA TRP A 199 7.78 27.64 -2.72
C TRP A 199 7.49 28.42 -4.01
N SER A 200 6.49 29.30 -4.03
CA SER A 200 6.23 30.15 -5.20
C SER A 200 7.41 31.12 -5.45
N PHE A 201 8.02 31.62 -4.37
CA PHE A 201 9.23 32.45 -4.47
C PHE A 201 10.45 31.65 -4.97
N LEU A 202 10.62 30.40 -4.54
CA LEU A 202 11.68 29.51 -5.05
C LEU A 202 11.44 29.11 -6.50
N CYS A 203 10.21 28.77 -6.89
CA CYS A 203 9.87 28.46 -8.27
C CYS A 203 9.99 29.68 -9.19
N SER A 204 9.61 30.90 -8.75
CA SER A 204 9.78 32.11 -9.53
C SER A 204 11.25 32.48 -9.71
N ASN A 205 12.09 32.25 -8.72
CA ASN A 205 13.54 32.46 -8.84
C ASN A 205 14.26 31.39 -9.68
N LEU A 206 13.73 30.15 -9.73
CA LEU A 206 14.28 29.10 -10.58
C LEU A 206 13.80 29.19 -12.06
N LEU A 207 12.61 29.73 -12.30
CA LEU A 207 12.04 29.91 -13.63
C LEU A 207 12.22 31.30 -14.20
N GLY A 208 12.61 32.28 -13.37
CA GLY A 208 12.74 33.72 -13.74
C GLY A 208 14.15 34.18 -14.09
N SER A 209 15.13 33.27 -14.20
CA SER A 209 16.46 33.62 -14.72
C SER A 209 16.58 33.30 -16.21
N ARG A 210 15.83 34.04 -17.03
CA ARG A 210 16.15 34.32 -18.44
C ARG A 210 15.79 35.74 -18.77
#